data_fd135d8238eadc5fcd3f7d7a281f0bc3
#
_entry.id   fd135d8238eadc5fcd3f7d7a281f0bc3
#
_cell.length_a   1.000
_cell.length_b   1.000
_cell.length_c   1.000
_cell.angle_alpha   90.00
_cell.angle_beta   90.00
_cell.angle_gamma   90.00
#
_symmetry.space_group_name_H-M   'P 1'
#
loop_
_entity.id
_entity.type
_entity.pdbx_description
1 polymer ?
#
loop_
_entity_poly.entity_id
_entity_poly.type
_entity_poly.pdbx_seq_one_letter_code
_entity_poly.pdbx_strand_id
1 'polypeptide(L)'
;LIEEKRKSGVFLTCLGYGMGNYKDSKMEILANKGNGNYAYIDTIQEANRFLGKEFKGSMFAIAKDVKIQIEFNPNQVKAYRLIGYENRKLRPEDFKNDAIDAGELGSNHSVTALYEIIPAGSKSKFYTEADELKYTTTTPIENKYTNELATIKFRYKKPDGDQSIEMVQTIENKSILLQNASDDFKFSNAVAWFGLKLRDSKLIANSSSKDIIALAKQGLSNDSEGYKAEFIRLVEAAN
;
A
#
# COMPACT_ATOMS: atom_id res chain seq x y z
N LEU A 1 0.80 -11.03 25.95
CA LEU A 1 -0.53 -10.52 26.31
C LEU A 1 -1.29 -9.97 25.10
N ILE A 2 -0.76 -8.97 24.33
CA ILE A 2 -1.44 -8.37 23.17
C ILE A 2 -1.71 -9.44 22.10
N GLU A 3 -0.68 -10.16 21.68
CA GLU A 3 -0.78 -11.23 20.67
C GLU A 3 -1.69 -12.39 21.11
N GLU A 4 -1.81 -12.61 22.40
CA GLU A 4 -2.73 -13.59 22.99
C GLU A 4 -4.18 -13.09 22.92
N LYS A 5 -4.41 -11.82 23.29
CA LYS A 5 -5.75 -11.22 23.30
C LYS A 5 -6.33 -11.04 21.90
N ARG A 6 -5.49 -10.72 20.90
CA ARG A 6 -5.98 -10.65 19.52
C ARG A 6 -6.54 -11.99 19.02
N LYS A 7 -5.99 -13.14 19.46
CA LYS A 7 -6.51 -14.46 19.11
C LYS A 7 -7.93 -14.70 19.62
N SER A 8 -8.35 -13.97 20.66
CA SER A 8 -9.72 -14.00 21.16
C SER A 8 -10.64 -12.94 20.53
N GLY A 9 -10.18 -12.27 19.46
CA GLY A 9 -10.96 -11.25 18.75
C GLY A 9 -10.91 -9.85 19.40
N VAL A 10 -10.04 -9.63 20.39
CA VAL A 10 -9.83 -8.31 21.01
C VAL A 10 -8.68 -7.61 20.33
N PHE A 11 -8.98 -6.51 19.62
CA PHE A 11 -7.99 -5.71 18.89
C PHE A 11 -7.54 -4.49 19.69
N LEU A 12 -6.28 -4.08 19.50
CA LEU A 12 -5.68 -2.94 20.20
C LEU A 12 -5.44 -1.78 19.25
N THR A 13 -6.27 -0.74 19.36
CA THR A 13 -6.03 0.54 18.69
C THR A 13 -5.23 1.46 19.62
N CYS A 14 -4.17 2.07 19.08
CA CYS A 14 -3.29 2.98 19.80
C CYS A 14 -3.48 4.41 19.29
N LEU A 15 -3.84 5.33 20.20
CA LEU A 15 -3.96 6.75 19.87
C LEU A 15 -2.88 7.53 20.61
N GLY A 16 -2.09 8.28 19.86
CA GLY A 16 -1.03 9.11 20.39
C GLY A 16 -1.45 10.57 20.49
N TYR A 17 -1.09 11.21 21.60
CA TYR A 17 -1.37 12.62 21.88
C TYR A 17 -0.12 13.32 22.40
N GLY A 18 -0.01 14.60 22.12
CA GLY A 18 1.02 15.48 22.69
C GLY A 18 2.39 15.33 22.05
N MET A 19 3.33 16.11 22.54
CA MET A 19 4.73 16.17 22.09
C MET A 19 5.66 15.78 23.24
N GLY A 20 6.93 15.56 22.97
CA GLY A 20 7.96 15.26 23.96
C GLY A 20 8.58 13.88 23.73
N ASN A 21 8.48 12.96 24.70
CA ASN A 21 9.08 11.63 24.61
C ASN A 21 8.20 10.60 23.89
N TYR A 22 7.24 11.04 23.11
CA TYR A 22 6.37 10.21 22.29
C TYR A 22 7.19 9.41 21.27
N LYS A 23 6.82 8.13 21.08
CA LYS A 23 7.55 7.21 20.21
C LYS A 23 6.59 6.50 19.24
N ASP A 24 6.44 7.07 18.05
CA ASP A 24 5.62 6.53 16.96
C ASP A 24 5.86 5.04 16.71
N SER A 25 7.12 4.64 16.58
CA SER A 25 7.49 3.27 16.28
C SER A 25 7.00 2.25 17.31
N LYS A 26 6.93 2.65 18.59
CA LYS A 26 6.40 1.76 19.63
C LYS A 26 4.89 1.61 19.52
N MET A 27 4.19 2.71 19.27
CA MET A 27 2.73 2.72 19.12
C MET A 27 2.29 1.94 17.90
N GLU A 28 3.01 2.12 16.77
CA GLU A 28 2.80 1.37 15.55
C GLU A 28 3.00 -0.14 15.76
N ILE A 29 4.09 -0.54 16.42
CA ILE A 29 4.36 -1.96 16.71
C ILE A 29 3.27 -2.56 17.61
N LEU A 30 2.81 -1.83 18.61
CA LEU A 30 1.76 -2.31 19.52
C LEU A 30 0.44 -2.50 18.78
N ALA A 31 0.03 -1.52 17.96
CA ALA A 31 -1.17 -1.61 17.15
C ALA A 31 -1.09 -2.77 16.14
N ASN A 32 0.01 -2.89 15.41
CA ASN A 32 0.22 -3.98 14.44
C ASN A 32 0.18 -5.36 15.11
N LYS A 33 0.80 -5.53 16.27
CA LYS A 33 0.74 -6.79 17.05
C LYS A 33 -0.64 -7.08 17.62
N GLY A 34 -1.45 -6.07 17.79
CA GLY A 34 -2.80 -6.16 18.33
C GLY A 34 -3.91 -6.17 17.27
N ASN A 35 -3.59 -6.27 15.96
CA ASN A 35 -4.55 -6.16 14.85
C ASN A 35 -5.43 -4.91 14.93
N GLY A 36 -4.91 -3.84 15.51
CA GLY A 36 -5.59 -2.58 15.64
C GLY A 36 -4.97 -1.49 14.77
N ASN A 37 -5.46 -0.29 14.95
CA ASN A 37 -5.00 0.89 14.23
C ASN A 37 -4.10 1.75 15.12
N TYR A 38 -3.22 2.49 14.49
CA TYR A 38 -2.44 3.53 15.11
C TYR A 38 -2.76 4.87 14.47
N ALA A 39 -3.01 5.89 15.30
CA ALA A 39 -3.16 7.27 14.84
C ALA A 39 -2.52 8.23 15.84
N TYR A 40 -1.93 9.30 15.31
CA TYR A 40 -1.45 10.44 16.07
C TYR A 40 -2.46 11.57 15.95
N ILE A 41 -2.97 12.05 17.08
CA ILE A 41 -4.01 13.07 17.17
C ILE A 41 -3.33 14.37 17.60
N ASP A 42 -3.06 15.25 16.67
CA ASP A 42 -2.42 16.55 16.90
C ASP A 42 -3.43 17.71 16.98
N THR A 43 -4.57 17.55 16.35
CA THR A 43 -5.62 18.56 16.25
C THR A 43 -7.00 17.99 16.57
N ILE A 44 -7.95 18.88 16.88
CA ILE A 44 -9.35 18.49 17.08
C ILE A 44 -9.99 17.99 15.76
N GLN A 45 -9.51 18.46 14.61
CA GLN A 45 -9.96 17.98 13.30
C GLN A 45 -9.55 16.52 13.09
N GLU A 46 -8.30 16.18 13.43
CA GLU A 46 -7.83 14.82 13.37
C GLU A 46 -8.58 13.89 14.34
N ALA A 47 -8.85 14.37 15.56
CA ALA A 47 -9.70 13.65 16.49
C ALA A 47 -11.10 13.36 15.93
N ASN A 48 -11.73 14.36 15.32
CA ASN A 48 -13.04 14.19 14.68
C ASN A 48 -13.00 13.24 13.48
N ARG A 49 -11.93 13.28 12.69
CA ARG A 49 -11.73 12.36 11.59
C ARG A 49 -11.66 10.92 12.10
N PHE A 50 -10.72 10.65 12.98
CA PHE A 50 -10.45 9.30 13.45
C PHE A 50 -11.59 8.74 14.31
N LEU A 51 -12.01 9.48 15.34
CA LEU A 51 -13.01 9.00 16.31
C LEU A 51 -14.45 9.17 15.82
N GLY A 52 -14.71 10.13 14.95
CA GLY A 52 -16.05 10.39 14.43
C GLY A 52 -16.35 9.60 13.15
N LYS A 53 -15.52 9.73 12.13
CA LYS A 53 -15.82 9.21 10.79
C LYS A 53 -15.22 7.81 10.55
N GLU A 54 -13.97 7.59 10.92
CA GLU A 54 -13.25 6.34 10.63
C GLU A 54 -13.45 5.27 11.70
N PHE A 55 -13.90 5.66 12.90
CA PHE A 55 -14.02 4.77 14.06
C PHE A 55 -14.88 3.54 13.78
N LYS A 56 -16.02 3.71 13.12
CA LYS A 56 -16.90 2.57 12.79
C LYS A 56 -16.22 1.56 11.85
N GLY A 57 -15.47 2.06 10.87
CA GLY A 57 -14.71 1.20 9.95
C GLY A 57 -13.57 0.46 10.64
N SER A 58 -12.97 1.06 11.66
CA SER A 58 -11.89 0.45 12.43
C SER A 58 -12.35 -0.55 13.49
N MET A 59 -13.60 -0.44 13.96
CA MET A 59 -14.16 -1.34 15.00
C MET A 59 -14.68 -2.66 14.46
N PHE A 60 -15.16 -2.70 13.22
CA PHE A 60 -15.82 -3.88 12.67
C PHE A 60 -15.11 -4.32 11.40
N ALA A 61 -14.32 -5.38 11.52
CA ALA A 61 -13.75 -6.04 10.36
C ALA A 61 -14.84 -6.73 9.54
N ILE A 62 -14.87 -6.48 8.24
CA ILE A 62 -15.73 -7.19 7.27
C ILE A 62 -14.97 -8.33 6.59
N ALA A 63 -13.66 -8.29 6.64
CA ALA A 63 -12.77 -9.37 6.23
C ALA A 63 -11.55 -9.41 7.15
N LYS A 64 -11.10 -10.61 7.47
CA LYS A 64 -9.90 -10.88 8.27
C LYS A 64 -8.88 -11.68 7.47
N ASP A 65 -7.62 -11.67 7.89
CA ASP A 65 -6.50 -12.35 7.22
C ASP A 65 -6.39 -11.99 5.73
N VAL A 66 -6.55 -10.70 5.43
CA VAL A 66 -6.51 -10.19 4.07
C VAL A 66 -5.09 -10.23 3.51
N LYS A 67 -4.90 -10.96 2.43
CA LYS A 67 -3.63 -11.12 1.72
C LYS A 67 -3.79 -10.78 0.26
N ILE A 68 -2.82 -10.06 -0.29
CA ILE A 68 -2.78 -9.70 -1.71
C ILE A 68 -1.48 -10.24 -2.29
N GLN A 69 -1.59 -10.94 -3.40
CA GLN A 69 -0.45 -11.36 -4.21
C GLN A 69 -0.60 -10.81 -5.62
N ILE A 70 0.46 -10.22 -6.13
CA ILE A 70 0.53 -9.75 -7.52
C ILE A 70 1.64 -10.52 -8.21
N GLU A 71 1.29 -11.11 -9.36
CA GLU A 71 2.21 -11.78 -10.26
C GLU A 71 2.25 -11.00 -11.58
N PHE A 72 3.39 -10.41 -11.89
CA PHE A 72 3.58 -9.70 -13.15
C PHE A 72 3.99 -10.67 -14.26
N ASN A 73 3.44 -10.44 -15.46
CA ASN A 73 3.81 -11.21 -16.64
C ASN A 73 5.25 -10.82 -17.07
N PRO A 74 6.21 -11.75 -17.01
CA PRO A 74 7.60 -11.45 -17.33
C PRO A 74 7.82 -11.12 -18.81
N ASN A 75 6.90 -11.47 -19.70
CA ASN A 75 6.94 -11.04 -21.10
C ASN A 75 6.60 -9.55 -21.27
N GLN A 76 5.96 -8.93 -20.27
CA GLN A 76 5.54 -7.53 -20.29
C GLN A 76 6.31 -6.66 -19.29
N VAL A 77 6.76 -7.25 -18.18
CA VAL A 77 7.39 -6.54 -17.07
C VAL A 77 8.75 -7.15 -16.77
N LYS A 78 9.81 -6.37 -16.99
CA LYS A 78 11.20 -6.77 -16.74
C LYS A 78 11.55 -6.73 -15.25
N ALA A 79 11.05 -5.70 -14.55
CA ALA A 79 11.26 -5.53 -13.12
C ALA A 79 10.10 -4.73 -12.52
N TYR A 80 9.88 -4.91 -11.23
CA TYR A 80 8.86 -4.17 -10.48
C TYR A 80 9.27 -3.98 -9.02
N ARG A 81 8.68 -2.99 -8.38
CA ARG A 81 8.76 -2.79 -6.93
C ARG A 81 7.44 -2.28 -6.37
N LEU A 82 7.10 -2.73 -5.18
CA LEU A 82 6.03 -2.15 -4.37
C LEU A 82 6.56 -0.87 -3.71
N ILE A 83 5.77 0.21 -3.74
CA ILE A 83 6.07 1.46 -3.06
C ILE A 83 5.38 1.45 -1.70
N GLY A 84 6.15 1.51 -0.62
CA GLY A 84 5.64 1.38 0.75
C GLY A 84 5.39 -0.07 1.17
N TYR A 85 4.69 -0.25 2.28
CA TYR A 85 4.33 -1.56 2.83
C TYR A 85 5.51 -2.49 3.19
N GLU A 86 6.71 -1.97 3.39
CA GLU A 86 7.90 -2.79 3.65
C GLU A 86 7.73 -3.67 4.89
N ASN A 87 6.99 -3.19 5.90
CA ASN A 87 6.72 -3.90 7.15
C ASN A 87 5.59 -4.93 7.04
N ARG A 88 4.91 -5.02 5.90
CA ARG A 88 3.73 -5.88 5.69
C ARG A 88 3.91 -6.87 4.55
N LYS A 89 5.14 -7.05 4.07
CA LYS A 89 5.43 -8.04 3.03
C LYS A 89 5.37 -9.45 3.62
N LEU A 90 4.58 -10.30 2.98
CA LEU A 90 4.56 -11.73 3.25
C LEU A 90 5.55 -12.45 2.33
N ARG A 91 6.05 -13.59 2.77
CA ARG A 91 6.78 -14.50 1.90
C ARG A 91 5.80 -15.16 0.92
N PRO A 92 6.21 -15.52 -0.30
CA PRO A 92 5.33 -16.13 -1.28
C PRO A 92 4.60 -17.38 -0.75
N GLU A 93 5.29 -18.23 0.04
CA GLU A 93 4.73 -19.43 0.65
C GLU A 93 3.66 -19.15 1.70
N ASP A 94 3.68 -17.97 2.32
CA ASP A 94 2.74 -17.58 3.37
C ASP A 94 1.37 -17.12 2.81
N PHE A 95 1.29 -16.85 1.51
CA PHE A 95 0.05 -16.41 0.88
C PHE A 95 -1.09 -17.42 1.03
N LYS A 96 -0.80 -18.70 0.84
CA LYS A 96 -1.79 -19.79 0.97
C LYS A 96 -1.88 -20.37 2.38
N ASN A 97 -1.03 -19.93 3.29
CA ASN A 97 -0.99 -20.45 4.65
C ASN A 97 -2.02 -19.73 5.53
N ASP A 98 -3.11 -20.42 5.88
CA ASP A 98 -4.19 -19.90 6.71
C ASP A 98 -3.82 -19.72 8.20
N ALA A 99 -2.67 -20.26 8.63
CA ALA A 99 -2.16 -20.05 9.98
C ALA A 99 -1.38 -18.72 10.12
N ILE A 100 -1.00 -18.10 9.02
CA ILE A 100 -0.32 -16.80 9.02
C ILE A 100 -1.35 -15.70 9.07
N ASP A 101 -1.32 -14.98 10.17
CA ASP A 101 -2.13 -13.80 10.41
C ASP A 101 -1.73 -12.65 9.46
N ALA A 102 -2.72 -11.91 8.98
CA ALA A 102 -2.54 -10.84 8.00
C ALA A 102 -3.42 -9.63 8.35
N GLY A 103 -3.68 -8.74 7.40
CA GLY A 103 -4.43 -7.52 7.64
C GLY A 103 -5.93 -7.74 7.84
N GLU A 104 -6.55 -6.81 8.57
CA GLU A 104 -8.00 -6.73 8.71
C GLU A 104 -8.54 -5.64 7.78
N LEU A 105 -9.73 -5.84 7.23
CA LEU A 105 -10.41 -4.87 6.40
C LEU A 105 -11.72 -4.46 7.07
N GLY A 106 -11.82 -3.19 7.41
CA GLY A 106 -13.02 -2.59 8.01
C GLY A 106 -14.05 -2.16 6.99
N SER A 107 -15.26 -1.87 7.47
CA SER A 107 -16.34 -1.36 6.63
C SER A 107 -15.97 0.01 6.02
N ASN A 108 -16.26 0.19 4.73
CA ASN A 108 -15.91 1.38 3.94
C ASN A 108 -14.40 1.70 3.89
N HIS A 109 -13.55 0.75 4.22
CA HIS A 109 -12.12 0.92 4.13
C HIS A 109 -11.60 0.55 2.74
N SER A 110 -10.72 1.37 2.19
CA SER A 110 -10.00 1.08 0.94
C SER A 110 -8.49 1.15 1.16
N VAL A 111 -7.78 0.30 0.47
CA VAL A 111 -6.32 0.23 0.52
C VAL A 111 -5.77 0.43 -0.88
N THR A 112 -4.79 1.32 -1.01
CA THR A 112 -4.09 1.58 -2.26
C THR A 112 -2.68 1.01 -2.20
N ALA A 113 -2.34 0.13 -3.13
CA ALA A 113 -0.99 -0.36 -3.33
C ALA A 113 -0.47 0.14 -4.69
N LEU A 114 0.66 0.83 -4.68
CA LEU A 114 1.30 1.35 -5.88
C LEU A 114 2.53 0.52 -6.21
N TYR A 115 2.62 0.13 -7.47
CA TYR A 115 3.78 -0.56 -8.03
C TYR A 115 4.41 0.28 -9.11
N GLU A 116 5.72 0.39 -9.05
CA GLU A 116 6.53 0.89 -10.14
C GLU A 116 7.03 -0.30 -10.96
N ILE A 117 6.86 -0.24 -12.26
CA ILE A 117 7.27 -1.31 -13.17
C ILE A 117 8.25 -0.79 -14.22
N ILE A 118 9.13 -1.66 -14.67
CA ILE A 118 9.97 -1.45 -15.85
C ILE A 118 9.45 -2.40 -16.93
N PRO A 119 8.85 -1.87 -18.01
CA PRO A 119 8.34 -2.71 -19.10
C PRO A 119 9.44 -3.54 -19.75
N ALA A 120 9.10 -4.73 -20.23
CA ALA A 120 10.00 -5.56 -21.01
C ALA A 120 10.48 -4.77 -22.25
N GLY A 121 11.76 -4.92 -22.60
CA GLY A 121 12.39 -4.18 -23.72
C GLY A 121 12.78 -2.74 -23.38
N SER A 122 12.40 -2.18 -22.25
CA SER A 122 12.80 -0.84 -21.82
C SER A 122 14.18 -0.82 -21.18
N LYS A 123 14.92 0.27 -21.41
CA LYS A 123 16.16 0.58 -20.67
C LYS A 123 15.83 1.44 -19.47
N SER A 124 16.40 1.12 -18.31
CA SER A 124 16.24 1.92 -17.10
C SER A 124 17.57 2.02 -16.35
N LYS A 125 17.91 3.22 -15.88
CA LYS A 125 19.06 3.44 -15.00
C LYS A 125 18.89 2.87 -13.59
N PHE A 126 17.68 2.49 -13.23
CA PHE A 126 17.34 1.92 -11.91
C PHE A 126 17.32 0.39 -11.92
N TYR A 127 17.69 -0.23 -13.02
CA TYR A 127 17.74 -1.68 -13.15
C TYR A 127 19.03 -2.11 -13.85
N THR A 128 19.75 -2.98 -13.20
CA THR A 128 20.89 -3.70 -13.79
C THR A 128 20.49 -5.16 -13.94
N GLU A 129 20.74 -5.73 -15.11
CA GLU A 129 20.52 -7.16 -15.31
C GLU A 129 21.45 -7.96 -14.38
N ALA A 130 20.88 -8.97 -13.74
CA ALA A 130 21.68 -9.93 -12.99
C ALA A 130 22.45 -10.80 -13.98
N ASP A 131 23.63 -11.27 -13.56
CA ASP A 131 24.40 -12.24 -14.33
C ASP A 131 23.61 -13.54 -14.53
N GLU A 132 23.83 -14.21 -15.65
CA GLU A 132 23.24 -15.52 -15.90
C GLU A 132 23.64 -16.52 -14.82
N LEU A 133 22.63 -17.19 -14.26
CA LEU A 133 22.86 -18.19 -13.22
C LEU A 133 23.20 -19.53 -13.86
N LYS A 134 24.31 -20.15 -13.44
CA LYS A 134 24.83 -21.41 -14.00
C LYS A 134 23.84 -22.59 -13.87
N TYR A 135 23.04 -22.60 -12.82
CA TYR A 135 22.17 -23.73 -12.47
C TYR A 135 20.68 -23.43 -12.58
N THR A 136 20.31 -22.22 -12.99
CA THR A 136 18.92 -21.81 -13.15
C THR A 136 18.72 -21.32 -14.57
N THR A 137 17.96 -22.05 -15.35
CA THR A 137 17.48 -21.62 -16.66
C THR A 137 16.09 -21.00 -16.49
N THR A 138 15.94 -19.74 -16.88
CA THR A 138 14.61 -19.12 -17.00
C THR A 138 13.97 -19.64 -18.28
N THR A 139 13.03 -20.56 -18.14
CA THR A 139 12.28 -21.02 -19.31
C THR A 139 11.36 -19.88 -19.78
N PRO A 140 11.44 -19.45 -21.04
CA PRO A 140 10.50 -18.45 -21.56
C PRO A 140 9.06 -18.98 -21.40
N ILE A 141 8.18 -18.13 -20.87
CA ILE A 141 6.76 -18.47 -20.83
C ILE A 141 6.25 -18.40 -22.25
N GLU A 142 5.55 -19.46 -22.69
CA GLU A 142 4.87 -19.44 -23.98
C GLU A 142 4.06 -18.14 -24.15
N ASN A 143 4.03 -17.56 -25.36
CA ASN A 143 3.29 -16.32 -25.69
C ASN A 143 1.77 -16.42 -25.53
N LYS A 144 1.30 -17.15 -24.52
CA LYS A 144 -0.11 -17.48 -24.29
C LYS A 144 -0.89 -16.32 -23.65
N TYR A 145 -0.20 -15.41 -22.97
CA TYR A 145 -0.80 -14.32 -22.19
C TYR A 145 -0.31 -12.94 -22.64
N THR A 146 -0.26 -12.72 -23.95
CA THR A 146 0.35 -11.52 -24.55
C THR A 146 -0.32 -10.20 -24.16
N ASN A 147 -1.61 -10.23 -23.82
CA ASN A 147 -2.38 -9.05 -23.45
C ASN A 147 -2.50 -8.85 -21.92
N GLU A 148 -1.88 -9.70 -21.13
CA GLU A 148 -1.96 -9.62 -19.67
C GLU A 148 -0.70 -8.96 -19.10
N LEU A 149 -0.89 -7.95 -18.25
CA LEU A 149 0.18 -7.29 -17.52
C LEU A 149 0.52 -8.01 -16.22
N ALA A 150 -0.52 -8.39 -15.49
CA ALA A 150 -0.41 -9.02 -14.18
C ALA A 150 -1.67 -9.79 -13.81
N THR A 151 -1.53 -10.70 -12.84
CA THR A 151 -2.64 -11.32 -12.13
C THR A 151 -2.59 -10.92 -10.67
N ILE A 152 -3.72 -10.46 -10.14
CA ILE A 152 -3.90 -10.14 -8.72
C ILE A 152 -4.72 -11.25 -8.09
N LYS A 153 -4.21 -11.82 -7.00
CA LYS A 153 -4.93 -12.73 -6.12
C LYS A 153 -5.21 -12.04 -4.80
N PHE A 154 -6.46 -12.03 -4.40
CA PHE A 154 -6.94 -11.48 -3.15
C PHE A 154 -7.53 -12.59 -2.31
N ARG A 155 -7.00 -12.81 -1.12
CA ARG A 155 -7.40 -13.88 -0.24
C ARG A 155 -7.83 -13.31 1.11
N TYR A 156 -8.95 -13.75 1.64
CA TYR A 156 -9.50 -13.27 2.90
C TYR A 156 -10.39 -14.31 3.57
N LYS A 157 -10.64 -14.13 4.86
CA LYS A 157 -11.66 -14.87 5.61
C LYS A 157 -12.83 -13.97 5.94
N LYS A 158 -14.03 -14.54 6.02
CA LYS A 158 -15.19 -13.84 6.61
C LYS A 158 -14.94 -13.60 8.11
N PRO A 159 -15.57 -12.57 8.74
CA PRO A 159 -15.36 -12.28 10.16
C PRO A 159 -15.56 -13.50 11.06
N ASP A 160 -16.62 -14.28 10.80
CA ASP A 160 -16.99 -15.47 11.58
C ASP A 160 -16.50 -16.79 10.95
N GLY A 161 -15.70 -16.73 9.90
CA GLY A 161 -15.23 -17.90 9.15
C GLY A 161 -13.74 -18.19 9.37
N ASP A 162 -13.38 -19.47 9.24
CA ASP A 162 -11.99 -19.92 9.35
C ASP A 162 -11.39 -20.34 8.00
N GLN A 163 -12.23 -20.47 6.97
CA GLN A 163 -11.79 -20.80 5.62
C GLN A 163 -11.54 -19.55 4.79
N SER A 164 -10.42 -19.54 4.10
CA SER A 164 -10.10 -18.46 3.17
C SER A 164 -10.89 -18.57 1.87
N ILE A 165 -11.29 -17.42 1.37
CA ILE A 165 -11.90 -17.22 0.05
C ILE A 165 -10.85 -16.55 -0.82
N GLU A 166 -10.64 -17.03 -2.03
CA GLU A 166 -9.71 -16.46 -2.99
C GLU A 166 -10.48 -15.86 -4.17
N MET A 167 -10.13 -14.63 -4.53
CA MET A 167 -10.57 -13.93 -5.72
C MET A 167 -9.37 -13.68 -6.61
N VAL A 168 -9.55 -13.82 -7.92
CA VAL A 168 -8.48 -13.63 -8.91
C VAL A 168 -8.94 -12.62 -9.94
N GLN A 169 -8.09 -11.64 -10.22
CA GLN A 169 -8.33 -10.62 -11.23
C GLN A 169 -7.10 -10.48 -12.13
N THR A 170 -7.31 -10.57 -13.44
CA THR A 170 -6.27 -10.30 -14.45
C THR A 170 -6.29 -8.83 -14.83
N ILE A 171 -5.12 -8.24 -14.97
CA ILE A 171 -4.90 -6.86 -15.42
C ILE A 171 -4.42 -6.91 -16.87
N GLU A 172 -5.14 -6.24 -17.76
CA GLU A 172 -4.73 -6.12 -19.15
C GLU A 172 -3.50 -5.20 -19.30
N ASN A 173 -2.66 -5.52 -20.28
CA ASN A 173 -1.50 -4.69 -20.61
C ASN A 173 -1.93 -3.44 -21.43
N LYS A 174 -2.60 -2.52 -20.75
CA LYS A 174 -3.02 -1.22 -21.31
C LYS A 174 -2.41 -0.10 -20.47
N SER A 175 -1.68 0.78 -21.10
CA SER A 175 -1.15 1.98 -20.46
C SER A 175 -1.93 3.21 -20.88
N ILE A 176 -2.06 4.15 -19.95
CA ILE A 176 -2.58 5.49 -20.21
C ILE A 176 -1.54 6.52 -19.75
N LEU A 177 -1.53 7.65 -20.40
CA LEU A 177 -0.68 8.76 -19.96
C LEU A 177 -1.17 9.28 -18.61
N LEU A 178 -0.27 9.70 -17.74
CA LEU A 178 -0.60 10.23 -16.42
C LEU A 178 -1.62 11.38 -16.48
N GLN A 179 -1.54 12.24 -17.48
CA GLN A 179 -2.50 13.33 -17.68
C GLN A 179 -3.95 12.84 -17.83
N ASN A 180 -4.15 11.64 -18.39
CA ASN A 180 -5.45 11.01 -18.62
C ASN A 180 -5.88 10.07 -17.48
N ALA A 181 -5.03 9.88 -16.47
CA ALA A 181 -5.34 9.07 -15.30
C ALA A 181 -6.38 9.78 -14.41
N SER A 182 -7.05 9.03 -13.55
CA SER A 182 -7.99 9.59 -12.58
C SER A 182 -7.30 10.54 -11.61
N ASP A 183 -8.05 11.47 -11.06
CA ASP A 183 -7.53 12.44 -10.09
C ASP A 183 -7.03 11.74 -8.83
N ASP A 184 -7.73 10.71 -8.36
CA ASP A 184 -7.29 9.92 -7.21
C ASP A 184 -5.99 9.17 -7.47
N PHE A 185 -5.77 8.67 -8.70
CA PHE A 185 -4.50 8.06 -9.07
C PHE A 185 -3.36 9.08 -9.08
N LYS A 186 -3.58 10.27 -9.65
CA LYS A 186 -2.60 11.37 -9.63
C LYS A 186 -2.24 11.76 -8.21
N PHE A 187 -3.26 11.91 -7.35
CA PHE A 187 -3.06 12.25 -5.94
C PHE A 187 -2.28 11.17 -5.19
N SER A 188 -2.67 9.90 -5.34
CA SER A 188 -1.97 8.76 -4.71
C SER A 188 -0.50 8.68 -5.13
N ASN A 189 -0.20 8.99 -6.41
CA ASN A 189 1.18 9.07 -6.89
C ASN A 189 1.96 10.23 -6.24
N ALA A 190 1.32 11.38 -6.05
CA ALA A 190 1.96 12.51 -5.36
C ALA A 190 2.29 12.17 -3.90
N VAL A 191 1.39 11.47 -3.21
CA VAL A 191 1.61 10.99 -1.83
C VAL A 191 2.77 10.00 -1.78
N ALA A 192 2.78 9.02 -2.68
CA ALA A 192 3.87 8.03 -2.76
C ALA A 192 5.21 8.70 -3.08
N TRP A 193 5.22 9.66 -4.00
CA TRP A 193 6.43 10.40 -4.36
C TRP A 193 6.96 11.21 -3.19
N PHE A 194 6.09 11.88 -2.42
CA PHE A 194 6.49 12.59 -1.21
C PHE A 194 7.07 11.64 -0.16
N GLY A 195 6.45 10.48 0.06
CA GLY A 195 6.98 9.44 0.95
C GLY A 195 8.37 8.96 0.54
N LEU A 196 8.61 8.76 -0.76
CA LEU A 196 9.93 8.40 -1.29
C LEU A 196 10.96 9.54 -1.12
N LYS A 197 10.53 10.80 -1.25
CA LYS A 197 11.37 11.97 -0.96
C LYS A 197 11.78 12.01 0.51
N LEU A 198 10.83 11.85 1.44
CA LEU A 198 11.10 11.86 2.88
C LEU A 198 12.05 10.74 3.34
N ARG A 199 12.10 9.65 2.59
CA ARG A 199 13.02 8.51 2.83
C ARG A 199 14.37 8.64 2.14
N ASP A 200 14.62 9.73 1.45
CA ASP A 200 15.84 9.91 0.66
C ASP A 200 16.08 8.76 -0.35
N SER A 201 15.00 8.31 -0.99
CA SER A 201 15.05 7.17 -1.89
C SER A 201 15.94 7.44 -3.10
N LYS A 202 16.94 6.59 -3.31
CA LYS A 202 17.82 6.64 -4.48
C LYS A 202 17.13 6.20 -5.77
N LEU A 203 15.91 5.68 -5.67
CA LEU A 203 15.15 5.14 -6.80
C LEU A 203 14.15 6.15 -7.39
N ILE A 204 14.28 7.44 -7.03
CA ILE A 204 13.55 8.54 -7.68
C ILE A 204 14.54 9.42 -8.45
N ALA A 205 14.12 9.85 -9.64
CA ALA A 205 14.96 10.70 -10.49
C ALA A 205 14.97 12.16 -10.03
N ASN A 206 13.89 12.60 -9.39
CA ASN A 206 13.65 13.97 -8.96
C ASN A 206 12.89 13.96 -7.63
N SER A 207 13.31 14.79 -6.69
CA SER A 207 12.69 14.97 -5.37
C SER A 207 12.16 16.41 -5.17
N SER A 208 11.84 17.09 -6.27
CA SER A 208 11.31 18.45 -6.25
C SER A 208 9.93 18.49 -5.58
N SER A 209 9.80 19.21 -4.47
CA SER A 209 8.49 19.42 -3.82
C SER A 209 7.54 20.21 -4.72
N LYS A 210 8.04 21.07 -5.59
CA LYS A 210 7.20 21.84 -6.53
C LYS A 210 6.48 20.87 -7.50
N ASP A 211 7.18 19.85 -7.99
CA ASP A 211 6.60 18.88 -8.91
C ASP A 211 5.60 17.97 -8.20
N ILE A 212 5.89 17.57 -6.96
CA ILE A 212 4.96 16.81 -6.11
C ILE A 212 3.67 17.61 -5.88
N ILE A 213 3.78 18.89 -5.51
CA ILE A 213 2.65 19.79 -5.31
C ILE A 213 1.85 19.96 -6.61
N ALA A 214 2.55 20.14 -7.75
CA ALA A 214 1.89 20.28 -9.05
C ALA A 214 1.07 19.04 -9.42
N LEU A 215 1.59 17.84 -9.15
CA LEU A 215 0.89 16.59 -9.36
C LEU A 215 -0.30 16.44 -8.38
N ALA A 216 -0.10 16.75 -7.10
CA ALA A 216 -1.16 16.69 -6.09
C ALA A 216 -2.32 17.62 -6.43
N LYS A 217 -2.04 18.84 -6.91
CA LYS A 217 -3.05 19.80 -7.35
C LYS A 217 -3.91 19.29 -8.51
N GLN A 218 -3.38 18.46 -9.41
CA GLN A 218 -4.16 17.82 -10.47
C GLN A 218 -5.14 16.76 -9.94
N GLY A 219 -4.93 16.26 -8.72
CA GLY A 219 -5.77 15.27 -8.07
C GLY A 219 -6.68 15.82 -6.98
N LEU A 220 -6.86 17.16 -6.89
CA LEU A 220 -7.63 17.83 -5.84
C LEU A 220 -9.15 17.68 -5.94
N SER A 221 -9.70 17.08 -7.00
CA SER A 221 -11.14 16.91 -7.10
C SER A 221 -11.71 16.10 -5.92
N ASN A 222 -12.95 16.40 -5.54
CA ASN A 222 -13.66 15.69 -4.46
C ASN A 222 -12.96 15.73 -3.09
N ASP A 223 -12.42 16.90 -2.71
CA ASP A 223 -11.79 17.13 -1.41
C ASP A 223 -12.71 17.85 -0.44
N SER A 224 -13.93 17.35 -0.24
CA SER A 224 -14.93 17.95 0.66
C SER A 224 -14.46 18.04 2.11
N GLU A 225 -13.54 17.18 2.51
CA GLU A 225 -12.99 17.11 3.86
C GLU A 225 -11.66 17.90 4.03
N GLY A 226 -11.07 18.36 2.92
CA GLY A 226 -9.83 19.15 2.94
C GLY A 226 -8.55 18.37 3.15
N TYR A 227 -8.58 17.01 3.13
CA TYR A 227 -7.39 16.18 3.37
C TYR A 227 -6.35 16.30 2.26
N LYS A 228 -6.80 16.37 1.01
CA LYS A 228 -5.89 16.53 -0.13
C LYS A 228 -5.22 17.92 -0.09
N ALA A 229 -5.98 18.95 0.27
CA ALA A 229 -5.42 20.30 0.45
C ALA A 229 -4.47 20.38 1.63
N GLU A 230 -4.75 19.68 2.72
CA GLU A 230 -3.84 19.57 3.87
C GLU A 230 -2.53 18.89 3.51
N PHE A 231 -2.57 17.80 2.76
CA PHE A 231 -1.35 17.16 2.24
C PHE A 231 -0.45 18.14 1.48
N ILE A 232 -1.04 18.99 0.61
CA ILE A 232 -0.28 19.99 -0.14
C ILE A 232 0.41 20.97 0.82
N ARG A 233 -0.29 21.46 1.86
CA ARG A 233 0.32 22.33 2.89
C ARG A 233 1.45 21.63 3.63
N LEU A 234 1.31 20.34 3.95
CA LEU A 234 2.40 19.56 4.56
C LEU A 234 3.63 19.46 3.66
N VAL A 235 3.44 19.23 2.35
CA VAL A 235 4.56 19.21 1.40
C VAL A 235 5.21 20.59 1.28
N GLU A 236 4.44 21.68 1.33
CA GLU A 236 4.94 23.06 1.33
C GLU A 236 5.76 23.36 2.58
N ALA A 237 5.33 22.90 3.75
CA ALA A 237 5.99 23.11 5.02
C ALA A 237 7.27 22.27 5.22
N ALA A 238 7.40 21.15 4.52
CA ALA A 238 8.55 20.24 4.61
C ALA A 238 9.72 20.61 3.66
N ASN A 239 9.72 21.83 3.09
CA ASN A 239 10.77 22.34 2.19
C ASN A 239 11.83 23.16 2.93
#